data_ba5fb0e236ee1ec859db20759290a553
#
_entry.id   ba5fb0e236ee1ec859db20759290a553
#
_cell.length_a   1.000
_cell.length_b   1.000
_cell.length_c   1.000
_cell.angle_alpha   90.00
_cell.angle_beta   90.00
_cell.angle_gamma   90.00
#
_symmetry.space_group_name_H-M   'P 1'
#
loop_
_entity.id
_entity.type
_entity.pdbx_description
1 polymer ?
#
loop_
_entity_poly.entity_id
_entity_poly.type
_entity_poly.pdbx_seq_one_letter_code
_entity_poly.pdbx_strand_id
1 'polypeptide(L)'
;MTKEQTLDNLWLAQALYDLGGIQFGNFAVSESAISSPIFINPKVLISNPTALRVASKLMQQEINLAQSLRRPRVHPFTLVAGVPVGGLLLATAYSLETNNPLIYARIRQEGTGKPGIEGHFLPGDTALIVDDLITRGSSILETASLLEEMGLKVKDVIVLIDREHGAAERLHRHGYNLISILKLDVMLTHYMSKGLISEETYRACADYLESKQQEPPTGSLGGRGTLNGG
;
A
#
# COMPACT_ATOMS: atom_id res chain seq x y z
N MET A 1 -13.41 33.52 12.88
CA MET A 1 -12.10 32.96 12.56
C MET A 1 -12.26 31.44 12.46
N THR A 2 -12.45 30.92 11.26
CA THR A 2 -12.47 29.49 10.98
C THR A 2 -11.06 28.94 11.32
N LYS A 3 -10.96 28.02 12.28
CA LYS A 3 -9.73 27.23 12.48
C LYS A 3 -9.40 26.58 11.13
N GLU A 4 -8.31 26.96 10.54
CA GLU A 4 -7.74 26.27 9.39
C GLU A 4 -7.52 24.82 9.84
N GLN A 5 -8.31 23.89 9.28
CA GLN A 5 -8.22 22.47 9.62
C GLN A 5 -6.90 21.96 9.03
N THR A 6 -5.98 21.52 9.86
CA THR A 6 -4.73 20.94 9.40
C THR A 6 -5.03 19.66 8.63
N LEU A 7 -4.64 19.64 7.37
CA LEU A 7 -4.79 18.48 6.49
C LEU A 7 -3.60 17.54 6.72
N ASP A 8 -3.70 16.68 7.73
CA ASP A 8 -2.70 15.72 8.17
C ASP A 8 -3.18 14.26 7.99
N ASN A 9 -2.38 13.33 8.47
CA ASN A 9 -2.67 11.90 8.40
C ASN A 9 -3.99 11.55 9.12
N LEU A 10 -4.29 12.20 10.26
CA LEU A 10 -5.53 11.93 11.01
C LEU A 10 -6.75 12.53 10.30
N TRP A 11 -6.59 13.67 9.64
CA TRP A 11 -7.63 14.21 8.77
C TRP A 11 -7.95 13.23 7.63
N LEU A 12 -6.91 12.65 7.01
CA LEU A 12 -7.09 11.68 5.93
C LEU A 12 -7.75 10.38 6.43
N ALA A 13 -7.39 9.92 7.64
CA ALA A 13 -8.06 8.78 8.28
C ALA A 13 -9.55 9.07 8.50
N GLN A 14 -9.89 10.28 8.99
CA GLN A 14 -11.28 10.72 9.15
C GLN A 14 -12.02 10.76 7.82
N ALA A 15 -11.41 11.32 6.77
CA ALA A 15 -12.01 11.39 5.43
C ALA A 15 -12.29 9.99 4.85
N LEU A 16 -11.39 9.02 5.07
CA LEU A 16 -11.61 7.62 4.69
C LEU A 16 -12.83 7.01 5.41
N TYR A 17 -12.99 7.30 6.69
CA TYR A 17 -14.16 6.85 7.46
C TYR A 17 -15.45 7.49 6.94
N ASP A 18 -15.47 8.81 6.78
CA ASP A 18 -16.65 9.58 6.34
C ASP A 18 -17.10 9.21 4.92
N LEU A 19 -16.16 8.81 4.06
CA LEU A 19 -16.43 8.32 2.69
C LEU A 19 -16.85 6.83 2.66
N GLY A 20 -16.92 6.15 3.81
CA GLY A 20 -17.25 4.73 3.87
C GLY A 20 -16.14 3.79 3.41
N GLY A 21 -14.91 4.29 3.31
CA GLY A 21 -13.72 3.49 2.97
C GLY A 21 -13.28 2.58 4.11
N ILE A 22 -13.73 2.86 5.33
CA ILE A 22 -13.50 2.05 6.51
C ILE A 22 -14.85 1.61 7.06
N GLN A 23 -15.06 0.31 7.18
CA GLN A 23 -16.31 -0.27 7.69
C GLN A 23 -15.99 -1.32 8.74
N PHE A 24 -16.79 -1.35 9.81
CA PHE A 24 -16.66 -2.31 10.91
C PHE A 24 -17.82 -3.30 10.91
N GLY A 25 -17.53 -4.57 11.15
CA GLY A 25 -18.53 -5.63 11.09
C GLY A 25 -17.87 -7.00 10.94
N ASN A 26 -18.55 -7.92 10.24
CA ASN A 26 -18.06 -9.25 10.00
C ASN A 26 -17.93 -9.47 8.49
N PHE A 27 -16.70 -9.36 7.98
CA PHE A 27 -16.41 -9.43 6.54
C PHE A 27 -15.70 -10.74 6.20
N ALA A 28 -16.23 -11.49 5.24
CA ALA A 28 -15.55 -12.67 4.71
C ALA A 28 -14.24 -12.27 4.03
N VAL A 29 -13.13 -12.91 4.42
CA VAL A 29 -11.81 -12.72 3.80
C VAL A 29 -11.56 -13.92 2.91
N SER A 30 -11.85 -13.79 1.60
CA SER A 30 -11.70 -14.85 0.59
C SER A 30 -12.12 -16.26 1.09
N GLU A 31 -11.62 -17.34 0.54
CA GLU A 31 -12.01 -18.72 0.87
C GLU A 31 -11.61 -19.22 2.28
N SER A 32 -11.06 -18.36 3.14
CA SER A 32 -10.70 -18.74 4.52
C SER A 32 -11.91 -18.61 5.46
N ALA A 33 -12.06 -19.54 6.40
CA ALA A 33 -13.12 -19.52 7.43
C ALA A 33 -12.98 -18.35 8.45
N ILE A 34 -11.98 -17.50 8.28
CA ILE A 34 -11.68 -16.39 9.19
C ILE A 34 -12.31 -15.12 8.65
N SER A 35 -13.19 -14.51 9.43
CA SER A 35 -13.77 -13.20 9.11
C SER A 35 -12.90 -12.08 9.63
N SER A 36 -12.92 -10.93 8.93
CA SER A 36 -12.27 -9.70 9.36
C SER A 36 -13.30 -8.80 10.06
N PRO A 37 -13.00 -8.22 11.24
CA PRO A 37 -13.87 -7.24 11.90
C PRO A 37 -13.84 -5.88 11.22
N ILE A 38 -12.98 -5.70 10.21
CA ILE A 38 -12.81 -4.44 9.49
C ILE A 38 -12.63 -4.68 7.99
N PHE A 39 -13.33 -3.87 7.19
CA PHE A 39 -13.15 -3.75 5.75
C PHE A 39 -12.53 -2.39 5.40
N ILE A 40 -11.51 -2.38 4.54
CA ILE A 40 -10.76 -1.20 4.15
C ILE A 40 -10.72 -1.09 2.63
N ASN A 41 -11.23 0.03 2.11
CA ASN A 41 -11.26 0.32 0.69
C ASN A 41 -10.80 1.77 0.42
N PRO A 42 -9.49 2.03 0.31
CA PRO A 42 -8.97 3.38 0.08
C PRO A 42 -9.39 3.97 -1.28
N LYS A 43 -9.82 3.12 -2.22
CA LYS A 43 -10.25 3.56 -3.56
C LYS A 43 -11.44 4.52 -3.54
N VAL A 44 -12.17 4.63 -2.42
CA VAL A 44 -13.22 5.64 -2.25
C VAL A 44 -12.70 7.08 -2.39
N LEU A 45 -11.40 7.31 -2.14
CA LEU A 45 -10.77 8.62 -2.28
C LEU A 45 -10.87 9.19 -3.69
N ILE A 46 -11.02 8.35 -4.73
CA ILE A 46 -11.16 8.84 -6.12
C ILE A 46 -12.44 9.67 -6.33
N SER A 47 -13.46 9.45 -5.50
CA SER A 47 -14.70 10.23 -5.53
C SER A 47 -14.61 11.58 -4.81
N ASN A 48 -13.50 11.83 -4.09
CA ASN A 48 -13.22 13.07 -3.38
C ASN A 48 -11.87 13.66 -3.80
N PRO A 49 -11.84 14.57 -4.80
CA PRO A 49 -10.60 15.14 -5.31
C PRO A 49 -9.75 15.85 -4.27
N THR A 50 -10.36 16.43 -3.23
CA THR A 50 -9.61 17.05 -2.12
C THR A 50 -8.89 15.99 -1.30
N ALA A 51 -9.57 14.92 -0.89
CA ALA A 51 -8.95 13.84 -0.12
C ALA A 51 -7.85 13.12 -0.92
N LEU A 52 -8.08 12.88 -2.21
CA LEU A 52 -7.06 12.27 -3.08
C LEU A 52 -5.81 13.16 -3.22
N ARG A 53 -5.99 14.49 -3.35
CA ARG A 53 -4.87 15.44 -3.38
C ARG A 53 -4.14 15.51 -2.04
N VAL A 54 -4.86 15.47 -0.92
CA VAL A 54 -4.24 15.43 0.41
C VAL A 54 -3.41 14.16 0.58
N ALA A 55 -3.93 13.00 0.18
CA ALA A 55 -3.18 11.74 0.20
C ALA A 55 -1.86 11.86 -0.57
N SER A 56 -1.91 12.40 -1.80
CA SER A 56 -0.73 12.62 -2.63
C SER A 56 0.29 13.57 -1.97
N LYS A 57 -0.17 14.68 -1.38
CA LYS A 57 0.70 15.65 -0.69
C LYS A 57 1.36 15.05 0.56
N LEU A 58 0.63 14.26 1.34
CA LEU A 58 1.17 13.58 2.52
C LEU A 58 2.24 12.56 2.11
N MET A 59 2.03 11.84 1.01
CA MET A 59 3.05 10.95 0.45
C MET A 59 4.30 11.73 0.04
N GLN A 60 4.16 12.85 -0.65
CA GLN A 60 5.28 13.71 -1.04
C GLN A 60 6.04 14.23 0.18
N GLN A 61 5.34 14.70 1.20
CA GLN A 61 5.94 15.19 2.44
C GLN A 61 6.74 14.10 3.15
N GLU A 62 6.19 12.90 3.28
CA GLU A 62 6.89 11.77 3.91
C GLU A 62 8.13 11.33 3.12
N ILE A 63 8.03 11.28 1.78
CA ILE A 63 9.18 10.97 0.92
C ILE A 63 10.27 12.02 1.08
N ASN A 64 9.92 13.32 1.00
CA ASN A 64 10.87 14.41 1.15
C ASN A 64 11.56 14.39 2.53
N LEU A 65 10.78 14.13 3.59
CA LEU A 65 11.30 13.97 4.94
C LEU A 65 12.28 12.79 5.00
N ALA A 66 11.88 11.62 4.50
CA ALA A 66 12.69 10.42 4.52
C ALA A 66 13.98 10.55 3.70
N GLN A 67 13.98 11.30 2.62
CA GLN A 67 15.15 11.61 1.80
C GLN A 67 16.07 12.64 2.46
N SER A 68 15.55 13.60 3.24
CA SER A 68 16.31 14.67 3.88
C SER A 68 17.08 14.24 5.13
N LEU A 69 16.84 13.05 5.64
CA LEU A 69 17.50 12.53 6.83
C LEU A 69 19.02 12.37 6.59
N ARG A 70 19.83 12.52 7.65
CA ARG A 70 21.29 12.26 7.59
C ARG A 70 21.62 10.86 7.05
N ARG A 71 20.75 9.89 7.32
CA ARG A 71 20.73 8.56 6.69
C ARG A 71 19.39 8.42 5.99
N PRO A 72 19.32 8.71 4.69
CA PRO A 72 18.06 8.64 3.95
C PRO A 72 17.41 7.26 4.06
N ARG A 73 16.10 7.25 4.31
CA ARG A 73 15.29 6.02 4.32
C ARG A 73 14.62 5.75 2.98
N VAL A 74 14.65 6.72 2.07
CA VAL A 74 14.15 6.60 0.69
C VAL A 74 15.29 6.97 -0.26
N HIS A 75 15.54 6.11 -1.24
CA HIS A 75 16.53 6.33 -2.27
C HIS A 75 16.03 7.33 -3.32
N PRO A 76 16.92 8.01 -4.05
CA PRO A 76 16.51 8.76 -5.23
C PRO A 76 15.85 7.84 -6.25
N PHE A 77 14.77 8.32 -6.87
CA PHE A 77 14.05 7.62 -7.93
C PHE A 77 13.77 8.57 -9.11
N THR A 78 13.58 8.02 -10.30
CA THR A 78 13.35 8.78 -11.54
C THR A 78 11.91 8.72 -12.01
N LEU A 79 11.15 7.73 -11.54
CA LEU A 79 9.75 7.53 -11.90
C LEU A 79 8.99 6.82 -10.78
N VAL A 80 7.68 6.84 -10.86
CA VAL A 80 6.79 6.11 -9.95
C VAL A 80 6.10 4.97 -10.67
N ALA A 81 5.87 3.86 -9.98
CA ALA A 81 5.19 2.68 -10.50
C ALA A 81 3.94 2.37 -9.67
N GLY A 82 2.76 2.56 -10.25
CA GLY A 82 1.49 2.27 -9.58
C GLY A 82 1.13 0.79 -9.60
N VAL A 83 0.76 0.22 -8.47
CA VAL A 83 0.20 -1.14 -8.39
C VAL A 83 -1.28 -1.10 -8.82
N PRO A 84 -1.69 -1.86 -9.87
CA PRO A 84 -3.10 -1.91 -10.25
C PRO A 84 -3.98 -2.57 -9.17
N VAL A 85 -5.21 -2.07 -8.89
CA VAL A 85 -5.84 -0.89 -9.49
C VAL A 85 -5.72 0.33 -8.57
N GLY A 86 -5.77 0.14 -7.24
CA GLY A 86 -5.86 1.22 -6.26
C GLY A 86 -4.58 2.05 -6.21
N GLY A 87 -3.43 1.39 -6.19
CA GLY A 87 -2.14 2.05 -6.20
C GLY A 87 -1.90 2.88 -7.46
N LEU A 88 -2.37 2.42 -8.64
CA LEU A 88 -2.27 3.20 -9.88
C LEU A 88 -3.05 4.53 -9.79
N LEU A 89 -4.24 4.53 -9.21
CA LEU A 89 -5.03 5.75 -9.05
C LEU A 89 -4.32 6.77 -8.15
N LEU A 90 -3.73 6.27 -7.06
CA LEU A 90 -2.96 7.10 -6.12
C LEU A 90 -1.64 7.59 -6.74
N ALA A 91 -0.93 6.70 -7.46
CA ALA A 91 0.29 7.04 -8.18
C ALA A 91 0.04 8.09 -9.26
N THR A 92 -1.12 8.06 -9.93
CA THR A 92 -1.52 9.10 -10.89
C THR A 92 -1.65 10.47 -10.21
N ALA A 93 -2.33 10.53 -9.07
CA ALA A 93 -2.45 11.76 -8.31
C ALA A 93 -1.07 12.27 -7.84
N TYR A 94 -0.20 11.37 -7.38
CA TYR A 94 1.15 11.68 -6.96
C TYR A 94 2.01 12.19 -8.13
N SER A 95 1.94 11.52 -9.28
CA SER A 95 2.66 11.93 -10.50
C SER A 95 2.30 13.35 -10.93
N LEU A 96 1.01 13.69 -10.91
CA LEU A 96 0.52 15.04 -11.25
C LEU A 96 0.96 16.10 -10.23
N GLU A 97 1.01 15.77 -8.94
CA GLU A 97 1.43 16.70 -7.88
C GLU A 97 2.95 16.96 -7.91
N THR A 98 3.75 15.94 -8.29
CA THR A 98 5.21 15.98 -8.17
C THR A 98 5.96 16.09 -9.49
N ASN A 99 5.25 15.98 -10.64
CA ASN A 99 5.82 15.87 -11.99
C ASN A 99 6.78 14.67 -12.16
N ASN A 100 6.67 13.63 -11.35
CA ASN A 100 7.39 12.38 -11.58
C ASN A 100 6.71 11.58 -12.68
N PRO A 101 7.44 11.05 -13.68
CA PRO A 101 6.88 10.15 -14.68
C PRO A 101 6.21 8.94 -14.04
N LEU A 102 5.09 8.47 -14.63
CA LEU A 102 4.31 7.35 -14.14
C LEU A 102 4.39 6.16 -15.10
N ILE A 103 4.60 5.00 -14.54
CA ILE A 103 4.43 3.70 -15.21
C ILE A 103 3.53 2.80 -14.36
N TYR A 104 3.03 1.71 -14.94
CA TYR A 104 2.40 0.64 -14.15
C TYR A 104 2.65 -0.74 -14.76
N ALA A 105 2.68 -1.74 -13.88
CA ALA A 105 2.82 -3.13 -14.27
C ALA A 105 1.45 -3.70 -14.68
N ARG A 106 1.34 -4.19 -15.91
CA ARG A 106 0.19 -4.96 -16.37
C ARG A 106 0.44 -6.44 -16.07
N ILE A 107 -0.03 -6.85 -14.89
CA ILE A 107 0.03 -8.25 -14.48
C ILE A 107 -0.99 -9.04 -15.32
N ARG A 108 -0.64 -10.24 -15.75
CA ARG A 108 -1.41 -11.09 -16.66
C ARG A 108 -2.88 -11.22 -16.23
N GLN A 109 -3.81 -10.79 -17.08
CA GLN A 109 -5.19 -11.28 -17.04
C GLN A 109 -5.28 -12.54 -17.92
N GLU A 110 -5.96 -13.59 -17.43
CA GLU A 110 -6.19 -14.81 -18.19
C GLU A 110 -6.74 -14.48 -19.59
N GLY A 111 -6.06 -14.97 -20.63
CA GLY A 111 -6.51 -14.87 -22.02
C GLY A 111 -6.02 -13.68 -22.85
N THR A 112 -5.32 -12.67 -22.31
CA THR A 112 -5.11 -11.40 -23.03
C THR A 112 -3.67 -10.88 -23.15
N GLY A 113 -2.65 -11.70 -23.14
CA GLY A 113 -1.33 -11.20 -23.49
C GLY A 113 -0.23 -11.42 -22.46
N LYS A 114 0.99 -11.03 -22.83
CA LYS A 114 2.17 -11.15 -21.97
C LYS A 114 2.14 -10.08 -20.86
N PRO A 115 2.69 -10.36 -19.68
CA PRO A 115 2.99 -9.33 -18.69
C PRO A 115 3.81 -8.21 -19.32
N GLY A 116 3.63 -6.98 -18.86
CA GLY A 116 4.37 -5.85 -19.41
C GLY A 116 4.25 -4.61 -18.55
N ILE A 117 4.98 -3.58 -18.95
CA ILE A 117 4.92 -2.26 -18.30
C ILE A 117 4.31 -1.29 -19.30
N GLU A 118 3.37 -0.50 -18.85
CA GLU A 118 2.80 0.63 -19.59
C GLU A 118 3.44 1.92 -19.12
N GLY A 119 3.72 2.82 -20.04
CA GLY A 119 4.46 4.06 -19.84
C GLY A 119 5.87 4.01 -20.42
N HIS A 120 6.57 5.13 -20.38
CA HIS A 120 7.94 5.24 -20.89
C HIS A 120 8.95 5.10 -19.75
N PHE A 121 9.95 4.26 -19.94
CA PHE A 121 11.08 4.05 -19.04
C PHE A 121 12.33 3.64 -19.80
N LEU A 122 13.48 3.74 -19.16
CA LEU A 122 14.76 3.27 -19.68
C LEU A 122 15.34 2.20 -18.73
N PRO A 123 16.02 1.17 -19.27
CA PRO A 123 16.77 0.24 -18.42
C PRO A 123 17.76 0.98 -17.51
N GLY A 124 17.73 0.67 -16.24
CA GLY A 124 18.52 1.34 -15.20
C GLY A 124 17.79 2.45 -14.44
N ASP A 125 16.61 2.88 -14.90
CA ASP A 125 15.74 3.79 -14.13
C ASP A 125 15.40 3.18 -12.77
N THR A 126 15.20 4.05 -11.78
CA THR A 126 14.78 3.65 -10.43
C THR A 126 13.32 4.02 -10.21
N ALA A 127 12.50 3.01 -9.91
CA ALA A 127 11.08 3.16 -9.66
C ALA A 127 10.77 3.17 -8.15
N LEU A 128 9.97 4.16 -7.70
CA LEU A 128 9.26 4.11 -6.44
C LEU A 128 7.91 3.42 -6.66
N ILE A 129 7.67 2.28 -6.01
CA ILE A 129 6.37 1.60 -6.09
C ILE A 129 5.36 2.31 -5.19
N VAL A 130 4.16 2.53 -5.71
CA VAL A 130 3.04 3.19 -5.02
C VAL A 130 1.85 2.23 -4.97
N ASP A 131 1.30 1.99 -3.76
CA ASP A 131 0.07 1.22 -3.57
C ASP A 131 -0.88 1.91 -2.59
N ASP A 132 -2.16 1.58 -2.64
CA ASP A 132 -3.19 2.16 -1.77
C ASP A 132 -3.29 1.43 -0.43
N LEU A 133 -3.07 0.14 -0.40
CA LEU A 133 -3.22 -0.69 0.78
C LEU A 133 -2.26 -1.88 0.75
N ILE A 134 -1.55 -2.11 1.84
CA ILE A 134 -0.73 -3.32 1.98
C ILE A 134 -1.24 -4.21 3.11
N THR A 135 -1.27 -5.51 2.83
CA THR A 135 -1.48 -6.57 3.82
C THR A 135 -0.19 -7.37 4.01
N ARG A 136 0.09 -8.30 3.12
CA ARG A 136 1.32 -9.10 3.10
C ARG A 136 2.28 -8.73 1.97
N GLY A 137 1.89 -7.80 1.08
CA GLY A 137 2.73 -7.24 0.04
C GLY A 137 2.95 -8.12 -1.18
N SER A 138 2.11 -9.13 -1.44
CA SER A 138 2.28 -10.03 -2.59
C SER A 138 2.20 -9.29 -3.93
N SER A 139 1.20 -8.43 -4.13
CA SER A 139 1.05 -7.62 -5.35
C SER A 139 2.24 -6.68 -5.59
N ILE A 140 2.79 -6.14 -4.51
CA ILE A 140 3.98 -5.29 -4.56
C ILE A 140 5.20 -6.10 -4.99
N LEU A 141 5.41 -7.30 -4.43
CA LEU A 141 6.51 -8.18 -4.82
C LEU A 141 6.40 -8.64 -6.27
N GLU A 142 5.19 -8.97 -6.75
CA GLU A 142 4.96 -9.30 -8.16
C GLU A 142 5.25 -8.12 -9.08
N THR A 143 4.82 -6.91 -8.70
CA THR A 143 5.12 -5.68 -9.43
C THR A 143 6.62 -5.42 -9.45
N ALA A 144 7.32 -5.50 -8.31
CA ALA A 144 8.76 -5.29 -8.22
C ALA A 144 9.53 -6.29 -9.09
N SER A 145 9.17 -7.58 -9.04
CA SER A 145 9.80 -8.61 -9.89
C SER A 145 9.67 -8.29 -11.38
N LEU A 146 8.47 -7.89 -11.82
CA LEU A 146 8.26 -7.54 -13.23
C LEU A 146 9.05 -6.30 -13.65
N LEU A 147 9.12 -5.28 -12.78
CA LEU A 147 9.92 -4.08 -13.06
C LEU A 147 11.40 -4.42 -13.17
N GLU A 148 11.93 -5.25 -12.29
CA GLU A 148 13.32 -5.66 -12.28
C GLU A 148 13.66 -6.58 -13.48
N GLU A 149 12.76 -7.47 -13.88
CA GLU A 149 12.89 -8.29 -15.11
C GLU A 149 13.00 -7.43 -16.38
N MET A 150 12.37 -6.24 -16.36
CA MET A 150 12.44 -5.28 -17.47
C MET A 150 13.62 -4.30 -17.36
N GLY A 151 14.51 -4.50 -16.38
CA GLY A 151 15.75 -3.75 -16.21
C GLY A 151 15.65 -2.48 -15.36
N LEU A 152 14.52 -2.25 -14.68
CA LEU A 152 14.40 -1.16 -13.70
C LEU A 152 15.02 -1.56 -12.35
N LYS A 153 15.25 -0.58 -11.50
CA LYS A 153 15.67 -0.77 -10.10
C LYS A 153 14.51 -0.43 -9.19
N VAL A 154 14.26 -1.27 -8.18
CA VAL A 154 13.29 -1.01 -7.12
C VAL A 154 14.03 -1.05 -5.78
N LYS A 155 13.81 -0.04 -4.93
CA LYS A 155 14.38 0.04 -3.59
C LYS A 155 13.34 0.36 -2.54
N ASP A 156 12.38 1.18 -2.90
CA ASP A 156 11.44 1.78 -1.97
C ASP A 156 10.00 1.59 -2.46
N VAL A 157 9.12 1.40 -1.50
CA VAL A 157 7.68 1.24 -1.68
C VAL A 157 6.98 2.21 -0.75
N ILE A 158 6.02 2.96 -1.25
CA ILE A 158 5.14 3.78 -0.43
C ILE A 158 3.70 3.33 -0.57
N VAL A 159 3.01 3.21 0.56
CA VAL A 159 1.60 2.83 0.61
C VAL A 159 0.79 3.84 1.42
N LEU A 160 -0.48 4.01 1.05
CA LEU A 160 -1.33 4.88 1.83
C LEU A 160 -1.66 4.26 3.19
N ILE A 161 -2.04 2.99 3.21
CA ILE A 161 -2.42 2.27 4.44
C ILE A 161 -1.62 0.98 4.59
N ASP A 162 -0.96 0.84 5.74
CA ASP A 162 -0.41 -0.45 6.18
C ASP A 162 -1.38 -1.10 7.17
N ARG A 163 -1.84 -2.31 6.83
CA ARG A 163 -2.68 -3.13 7.72
C ARG A 163 -1.88 -3.87 8.80
N GLU A 164 -0.56 -3.72 8.81
CA GLU A 164 0.35 -4.29 9.82
C GLU A 164 0.33 -5.83 9.90
N HIS A 165 0.10 -6.50 8.77
CA HIS A 165 0.13 -7.97 8.65
C HIS A 165 1.52 -8.53 8.31
N GLY A 166 2.61 -7.87 8.79
CA GLY A 166 3.99 -8.31 8.58
C GLY A 166 4.59 -7.98 7.21
N ALA A 167 3.97 -7.06 6.44
CA ALA A 167 4.46 -6.67 5.12
C ALA A 167 5.83 -6.00 5.17
N ALA A 168 6.08 -5.12 6.13
CA ALA A 168 7.33 -4.38 6.25
C ALA A 168 8.53 -5.32 6.37
N GLU A 169 8.46 -6.33 7.25
CA GLU A 169 9.51 -7.32 7.41
C GLU A 169 9.67 -8.19 6.15
N ARG A 170 8.55 -8.58 5.53
CA ARG A 170 8.59 -9.38 4.30
C ARG A 170 9.25 -8.62 3.16
N LEU A 171 8.89 -7.36 2.93
CA LEU A 171 9.51 -6.51 1.90
C LEU A 171 10.99 -6.27 2.19
N HIS A 172 11.34 -6.01 3.46
CA HIS A 172 12.74 -5.82 3.87
C HIS A 172 13.60 -7.05 3.56
N ARG A 173 13.10 -8.27 3.78
CA ARG A 173 13.80 -9.52 3.40
C ARG A 173 14.04 -9.67 1.89
N HIS A 174 13.24 -8.99 1.06
CA HIS A 174 13.42 -8.93 -0.40
C HIS A 174 14.24 -7.70 -0.84
N GLY A 175 14.75 -6.91 0.11
CA GLY A 175 15.59 -5.74 -0.17
C GLY A 175 14.84 -4.45 -0.47
N TYR A 176 13.54 -4.38 -0.15
CA TYR A 176 12.71 -3.19 -0.34
C TYR A 176 12.37 -2.53 0.99
N ASN A 177 12.43 -1.20 1.04
CA ASN A 177 11.94 -0.42 2.19
C ASN A 177 10.46 -0.11 2.01
N LEU A 178 9.69 -0.18 3.09
CA LEU A 178 8.28 0.21 3.12
C LEU A 178 8.11 1.52 3.88
N ILE A 179 7.40 2.45 3.27
CA ILE A 179 6.91 3.69 3.89
C ILE A 179 5.38 3.63 3.86
N SER A 180 4.73 3.94 4.97
CA SER A 180 3.28 4.03 5.06
C SER A 180 2.84 5.36 5.63
N ILE A 181 1.78 5.94 5.06
CA ILE A 181 1.19 7.21 5.51
C ILE A 181 0.31 6.98 6.72
N LEU A 182 -0.48 5.92 6.69
CA LEU A 182 -1.39 5.51 7.75
C LEU A 182 -1.08 4.08 8.18
N LYS A 183 -1.09 3.87 9.49
CA LYS A 183 -1.08 2.53 10.09
C LYS A 183 -2.44 2.25 10.69
N LEU A 184 -2.89 1.00 10.60
CA LEU A 184 -4.23 0.63 11.01
C LEU A 184 -4.45 0.79 12.52
N ASP A 185 -3.46 0.51 13.36
CA ASP A 185 -3.51 0.72 14.81
C ASP A 185 -3.75 2.20 15.17
N VAL A 186 -3.03 3.12 14.48
CA VAL A 186 -3.19 4.56 14.65
C VAL A 186 -4.59 5.03 14.21
N MET A 187 -5.09 4.49 13.09
CA MET A 187 -6.43 4.80 12.60
C MET A 187 -7.51 4.33 13.59
N LEU A 188 -7.41 3.11 14.11
CA LEU A 188 -8.34 2.56 15.10
C LEU A 188 -8.35 3.38 16.39
N THR A 189 -7.16 3.78 16.88
CA THR A 189 -7.03 4.64 18.06
C THR A 189 -7.68 5.99 17.82
N HIS A 190 -7.50 6.59 16.64
CA HIS A 190 -8.17 7.84 16.26
C HIS A 190 -9.69 7.69 16.28
N TYR A 191 -10.23 6.65 15.64
CA TYR A 191 -11.69 6.42 15.56
C TYR A 191 -12.30 6.19 16.93
N MET A 192 -11.65 5.44 17.79
CA MET A 192 -12.08 5.24 19.17
C MET A 192 -12.07 6.57 19.95
N SER A 193 -10.99 7.36 19.84
CA SER A 193 -10.88 8.66 20.54
C SER A 193 -11.93 9.68 20.12
N LYS A 194 -12.45 9.55 18.89
CA LYS A 194 -13.53 10.37 18.34
C LYS A 194 -14.93 9.81 18.65
N GLY A 195 -15.03 8.66 19.28
CA GLY A 195 -16.31 7.99 19.54
C GLY A 195 -16.99 7.44 18.27
N LEU A 196 -16.24 7.24 17.19
CA LEU A 196 -16.74 6.69 15.93
C LEU A 196 -16.91 5.16 15.98
N ILE A 197 -16.19 4.50 16.88
CA ILE A 197 -16.29 3.08 17.16
C ILE A 197 -16.37 2.85 18.67
N SER A 198 -17.03 1.75 19.08
CA SER A 198 -17.07 1.34 20.48
C SER A 198 -15.74 0.71 20.91
N GLU A 199 -15.51 0.64 22.22
CA GLU A 199 -14.35 -0.06 22.80
C GLU A 199 -14.35 -1.54 22.41
N GLU A 200 -15.52 -2.17 22.32
CA GLU A 200 -15.67 -3.56 21.88
C GLU A 200 -15.19 -3.73 20.43
N THR A 201 -15.61 -2.85 19.52
CA THR A 201 -15.16 -2.85 18.12
C THR A 201 -13.65 -2.63 18.02
N TYR A 202 -13.12 -1.68 18.80
CA TYR A 202 -11.67 -1.44 18.85
C TYR A 202 -10.91 -2.69 19.28
N ARG A 203 -11.32 -3.33 20.37
CA ARG A 203 -10.68 -4.55 20.89
C ARG A 203 -10.74 -5.69 19.87
N ALA A 204 -11.90 -5.93 19.26
CA ALA A 204 -12.04 -6.96 18.23
C ALA A 204 -11.07 -6.75 17.04
N CYS A 205 -10.88 -5.48 16.61
CA CYS A 205 -9.93 -5.15 15.56
C CYS A 205 -8.48 -5.31 16.02
N ALA A 206 -8.14 -4.91 17.25
CA ALA A 206 -6.79 -5.03 17.81
C ALA A 206 -6.38 -6.51 17.94
N ASP A 207 -7.24 -7.36 18.51
CA ASP A 207 -7.02 -8.80 18.64
C ASP A 207 -6.84 -9.47 17.27
N TYR A 208 -7.64 -9.04 16.27
CA TYR A 208 -7.51 -9.52 14.90
C TYR A 208 -6.14 -9.14 14.29
N LEU A 209 -5.68 -7.90 14.47
CA LEU A 209 -4.37 -7.44 13.98
C LEU A 209 -3.24 -8.25 14.64
N GLU A 210 -3.28 -8.43 15.94
CA GLU A 210 -2.28 -9.20 16.67
C GLU A 210 -2.21 -10.65 16.16
N SER A 211 -3.37 -11.29 15.93
CA SER A 211 -3.44 -12.62 15.35
C SER A 211 -2.79 -12.72 13.97
N LYS A 212 -2.94 -11.67 13.14
CA LYS A 212 -2.37 -11.61 11.79
C LYS A 212 -0.86 -11.35 11.75
N GLN A 213 -0.33 -10.66 12.74
CA GLN A 213 1.12 -10.47 12.90
C GLN A 213 1.83 -11.76 13.30
N GLN A 214 1.17 -12.64 14.07
CA GLN A 214 1.71 -13.91 14.52
C GLN A 214 1.60 -15.04 13.48
N GLU A 215 0.79 -14.89 12.42
CA GLU A 215 0.69 -15.88 11.35
C GLU A 215 2.01 -16.00 10.59
N PRO A 216 2.60 -17.21 10.47
CA PRO A 216 3.81 -17.39 9.68
C PRO A 216 3.56 -16.98 8.22
N PRO A 217 4.57 -16.47 7.50
CA PRO A 217 4.42 -16.11 6.09
C PRO A 217 4.02 -17.34 5.30
N THR A 218 2.77 -17.37 4.83
CA THR A 218 2.27 -18.40 3.92
C THR A 218 2.94 -18.23 2.56
N GLY A 219 3.81 -19.16 2.17
CA GLY A 219 4.48 -19.14 0.87
C GLY A 219 5.74 -20.00 0.86
N SER A 220 5.59 -21.32 1.07
CA SER A 220 6.58 -22.25 0.52
C SER A 220 6.41 -22.26 -1.00
N LEU A 221 7.43 -21.81 -1.71
CA LEU A 221 7.63 -22.09 -3.12
C LEU A 221 7.35 -23.57 -3.37
N GLY A 222 6.36 -23.86 -4.23
CA GLY A 222 6.05 -25.19 -4.68
C GLY A 222 7.34 -25.91 -5.13
N GLY A 223 7.55 -27.09 -4.55
CA GLY A 223 8.72 -27.91 -4.79
C GLY A 223 8.97 -28.10 -6.28
N ARG A 224 10.21 -27.90 -6.67
CA ARG A 224 10.74 -28.44 -7.91
C ARG A 224 10.50 -29.95 -7.86
N GLY A 225 9.54 -30.42 -8.64
CA GLY A 225 9.41 -31.85 -8.90
C GLY A 225 10.72 -32.33 -9.50
N THR A 226 11.45 -33.14 -8.76
CA THR A 226 12.54 -33.98 -9.30
C THR A 226 11.93 -34.92 -10.31
N LEU A 227 12.15 -34.65 -11.59
CA LEU A 227 12.00 -35.65 -12.64
C LEU A 227 13.10 -36.69 -12.43
N ASN A 228 12.79 -37.79 -11.73
CA ASN A 228 13.56 -39.01 -11.85
C ASN A 228 13.17 -39.68 -13.15
N GLY A 229 14.17 -39.81 -14.03
CA GLY A 229 14.10 -40.65 -15.23
C GLY A 229 14.04 -42.13 -14.83
N GLY A 230 13.36 -42.87 -15.63
CA GLY A 230 13.32 -44.32 -15.78
C GLY A 230 12.80 -44.62 -17.17
#